data_14d3b1c31262b1ba8b2f8f6120ba141e
#
_entry.id   14d3b1c31262b1ba8b2f8f6120ba141e
#
_cell.length_a   1.000
_cell.length_b   1.000
_cell.length_c   1.000
_cell.angle_alpha   90.00
_cell.angle_beta   90.00
_cell.angle_gamma   90.00
#
_symmetry.space_group_name_H-M   'P 1'
#
loop_
_entity.id
_entity.type
_entity.pdbx_description
1 polymer ?
#
loop_
_entity_poly.entity_id
_entity_poly.type
_entity_poly.pdbx_seq_one_letter_code
_entity_poly.pdbx_strand_id
1 'polypeptide(L)'
;SSAASDVYKRQVLYGLIKRVPVFDLFIKGVREGVKVLYTIAPTIIGLVFAVDLLRSSGAIDVICNFISPAADFLGFPKEIVPMVLLRPVSGSGSTALLTALYEDCGPDSFAGRVASVLAGSSETTFYAVAMYFGSIKVKKIRHTLVAALLADFTAAVMSVLTVRLIFGQS
;
A
#
# COMPACT_ATOMS: atom_id res chain seq x y z
N SER A 1 -3.11 -16.04 -0.50
CA SER A 1 -3.91 -15.96 -1.72
C SER A 1 -4.67 -17.24 -2.12
N SER A 2 -4.55 -18.35 -1.38
CA SER A 2 -5.36 -19.57 -1.61
C SER A 2 -6.85 -19.30 -1.38
N ALA A 3 -7.20 -18.53 -0.35
CA ALA A 3 -8.59 -18.20 -0.02
C ALA A 3 -9.33 -17.47 -1.15
N ALA A 4 -8.66 -16.52 -1.83
CA ALA A 4 -9.27 -15.81 -2.96
C ALA A 4 -9.52 -16.74 -4.15
N SER A 5 -8.55 -17.62 -4.46
CA SER A 5 -8.70 -18.64 -5.50
C SER A 5 -9.88 -19.58 -5.22
N ASP A 6 -10.09 -19.96 -3.96
CA ASP A 6 -11.20 -20.85 -3.56
C ASP A 6 -12.56 -20.14 -3.66
N VAL A 7 -12.62 -18.84 -3.39
CA VAL A 7 -13.84 -18.04 -3.59
C VAL A 7 -14.23 -18.03 -5.07
N TYR A 8 -13.28 -17.76 -5.98
CA TYR A 8 -13.56 -17.75 -7.42
C TYR A 8 -13.98 -19.14 -7.94
N LYS A 9 -13.34 -20.22 -7.50
CA LYS A 9 -13.74 -21.59 -7.84
C LYS A 9 -15.18 -21.89 -7.42
N ARG A 10 -15.54 -21.51 -6.18
CA ARG A 10 -16.92 -21.69 -5.68
C ARG A 10 -17.93 -20.87 -6.48
N GLN A 11 -17.61 -19.64 -6.87
CA GLN A 11 -18.48 -18.80 -7.68
C GLN A 11 -18.74 -19.41 -9.06
N VAL A 12 -17.69 -19.88 -9.74
CA VAL A 12 -17.82 -20.54 -11.05
C VAL A 12 -18.64 -21.82 -10.93
N LEU A 13 -18.35 -22.67 -9.93
CA LEU A 13 -19.07 -23.90 -9.70
C LEU A 13 -20.56 -23.67 -9.39
N TYR A 14 -20.85 -22.68 -8.55
CA TYR A 14 -22.23 -22.29 -8.25
C TYR A 14 -22.98 -21.79 -9.50
N GLY A 15 -22.30 -20.98 -10.34
CA GLY A 15 -22.84 -20.52 -11.62
C GLY A 15 -23.19 -21.68 -12.56
N LEU A 16 -22.32 -22.69 -12.66
CA LEU A 16 -22.55 -23.87 -13.46
C LEU A 16 -23.74 -24.70 -12.95
N ILE A 17 -23.84 -24.89 -11.63
CA ILE A 17 -24.99 -25.60 -11.00
C ILE A 17 -26.29 -24.85 -11.28
N LYS A 18 -26.27 -23.53 -11.26
CA LYS A 18 -27.44 -22.69 -11.55
C LYS A 18 -27.72 -22.53 -13.05
N ARG A 19 -26.97 -23.21 -13.93
CA ARG A 19 -27.04 -23.10 -15.40
C ARG A 19 -26.94 -21.68 -15.93
N VAL A 20 -26.14 -20.86 -15.25
CA VAL A 20 -25.86 -19.51 -15.71
C VAL A 20 -24.77 -19.54 -16.79
N PRO A 21 -24.88 -18.77 -17.89
CA PRO A 21 -23.85 -18.71 -18.94
C PRO A 21 -22.60 -18.01 -18.41
N VAL A 22 -21.79 -18.75 -17.63
CA VAL A 22 -20.63 -18.21 -16.88
C VAL A 22 -19.63 -17.54 -17.81
N PHE A 23 -19.39 -18.11 -18.99
CA PHE A 23 -18.43 -17.56 -19.96
C PHE A 23 -18.91 -16.21 -20.52
N ASP A 24 -20.18 -16.09 -20.90
CA ASP A 24 -20.74 -14.86 -21.45
C ASP A 24 -20.73 -13.74 -20.39
N LEU A 25 -21.05 -14.08 -19.13
CA LEU A 25 -20.98 -13.14 -18.03
C LEU A 25 -19.54 -12.73 -17.72
N PHE A 26 -18.59 -13.65 -17.84
CA PHE A 26 -17.17 -13.32 -17.72
C PHE A 26 -16.74 -12.33 -18.80
N ILE A 27 -17.06 -12.58 -20.06
CA ILE A 27 -16.74 -11.66 -21.18
C ILE A 27 -17.40 -10.30 -20.99
N LYS A 28 -18.66 -10.28 -20.51
CA LYS A 28 -19.33 -9.02 -20.16
C LYS A 28 -18.58 -8.27 -19.07
N GLY A 29 -18.18 -8.96 -18.00
CA GLY A 29 -17.39 -8.39 -16.91
C GLY A 29 -16.04 -7.85 -17.38
N VAL A 30 -15.32 -8.55 -18.27
CA VAL A 30 -14.08 -8.08 -18.89
C VAL A 30 -14.30 -6.78 -19.67
N ARG A 31 -15.34 -6.68 -20.47
CA ARG A 31 -15.68 -5.46 -21.22
C ARG A 31 -15.97 -4.27 -20.30
N GLU A 32 -16.71 -4.51 -19.21
CA GLU A 32 -16.98 -3.49 -18.20
C GLU A 32 -15.69 -3.07 -17.47
N GLY A 33 -14.83 -4.02 -17.10
CA GLY A 33 -13.53 -3.77 -16.49
C GLY A 33 -12.61 -2.93 -17.36
N VAL A 34 -12.56 -3.18 -18.67
CA VAL A 34 -11.77 -2.36 -19.63
C VAL A 34 -12.28 -0.91 -19.65
N LYS A 35 -13.60 -0.69 -19.62
CA LYS A 35 -14.17 0.67 -19.55
C LYS A 35 -13.76 1.40 -18.27
N VAL A 36 -13.80 0.69 -17.14
CA VAL A 36 -13.35 1.23 -15.85
C VAL A 36 -11.88 1.57 -15.92
N LEU A 37 -11.04 0.67 -16.42
CA LEU A 37 -9.59 0.91 -16.60
C LEU A 37 -9.33 2.19 -17.39
N TYR A 38 -10.02 2.38 -18.51
CA TYR A 38 -9.86 3.59 -19.34
C TYR A 38 -10.24 4.88 -18.58
N THR A 39 -11.25 4.79 -17.70
CA THR A 39 -11.71 5.92 -16.89
C THR A 39 -10.71 6.30 -15.78
N ILE A 40 -10.05 5.32 -15.17
CA ILE A 40 -9.14 5.55 -14.04
C ILE A 40 -7.67 5.74 -14.48
N ALA A 41 -7.29 5.25 -15.66
CA ALA A 41 -5.91 5.32 -16.16
C ALA A 41 -5.30 6.74 -16.10
N PRO A 42 -5.99 7.82 -16.53
CA PRO A 42 -5.42 9.18 -16.44
C PRO A 42 -5.07 9.59 -15.00
N THR A 43 -5.94 9.22 -14.05
CA THR A 43 -5.72 9.53 -12.62
C THR A 43 -4.50 8.78 -12.08
N ILE A 44 -4.35 7.50 -12.44
CA ILE A 44 -3.21 6.68 -12.03
C ILE A 44 -1.92 7.22 -12.64
N ILE A 45 -1.92 7.53 -13.93
CA ILE A 45 -0.74 8.08 -14.63
C ILE A 45 -0.32 9.40 -13.96
N GLY A 46 -1.27 10.30 -13.69
CA GLY A 46 -1.00 11.56 -13.01
C GLY A 46 -0.44 11.38 -11.61
N LEU A 47 -0.98 10.41 -10.86
CA LEU A 47 -0.48 10.08 -9.52
C LEU A 47 0.94 9.51 -9.57
N VAL A 48 1.22 8.54 -10.44
CA VAL A 48 2.56 7.95 -10.61
C VAL A 48 3.56 9.04 -10.98
N PHE A 49 3.23 9.89 -11.94
CA PHE A 49 4.07 11.01 -12.34
C PHE A 49 4.36 11.98 -11.17
N ALA A 50 3.35 12.36 -10.40
CA ALA A 50 3.51 13.23 -9.24
C ALA A 50 4.42 12.60 -8.15
N VAL A 51 4.29 11.29 -7.93
CA VAL A 51 5.13 10.53 -6.99
C VAL A 51 6.58 10.48 -7.46
N ASP A 52 6.81 10.20 -8.74
CA ASP A 52 8.16 10.16 -9.31
C ASP A 52 8.83 11.55 -9.26
N LEU A 53 8.06 12.60 -9.46
CA LEU A 53 8.53 13.98 -9.32
C LEU A 53 8.91 14.31 -7.86
N LEU A 54 8.11 13.88 -6.91
CA LEU A 54 8.38 14.02 -5.48
C LEU A 54 9.65 13.28 -5.07
N ARG A 55 9.88 12.07 -5.58
CA ARG A 55 11.12 11.31 -5.36
C ARG A 55 12.33 12.01 -5.99
N SER A 56 12.22 12.40 -7.25
CA SER A 56 13.32 13.00 -8.02
C SER A 56 13.74 14.38 -7.50
N SER A 57 12.81 15.09 -6.84
CA SER A 57 13.08 16.41 -6.25
C SER A 57 13.93 16.38 -4.98
N GLY A 58 14.17 15.19 -4.39
CA GLY A 58 14.83 15.08 -3.08
C GLY A 58 13.97 15.52 -1.89
N ALA A 59 12.70 15.86 -2.12
CA ALA A 59 11.81 16.34 -1.06
C ALA A 59 11.60 15.28 0.03
N ILE A 60 11.59 14.00 -0.34
CA ILE A 60 11.47 12.89 0.61
C ILE A 60 12.66 12.88 1.56
N ASP A 61 13.90 13.09 1.07
CA ASP A 61 15.10 13.10 1.88
C ASP A 61 15.11 14.27 2.87
N VAL A 62 14.66 15.46 2.42
CA VAL A 62 14.51 16.63 3.30
C VAL A 62 13.50 16.36 4.42
N ILE A 63 12.34 15.75 4.10
CA ILE A 63 11.32 15.42 5.08
C ILE A 63 11.84 14.33 6.05
N CYS A 64 12.55 13.31 5.55
CA CYS A 64 13.18 12.28 6.37
C CYS A 64 14.15 12.88 7.38
N ASN A 65 15.05 13.76 6.93
CA ASN A 65 16.02 14.41 7.80
C ASN A 65 15.38 15.27 8.88
N PHE A 66 14.24 15.90 8.57
CA PHE A 66 13.49 16.71 9.53
C PHE A 66 12.75 15.84 10.58
N ILE A 67 12.25 14.68 10.17
CA ILE A 67 11.45 13.79 11.04
C ILE A 67 12.35 12.82 11.83
N SER A 68 13.54 12.48 11.35
CA SER A 68 14.44 11.50 11.98
C SER A 68 14.68 11.73 13.48
N PRO A 69 14.90 12.97 13.99
CA PRO A 69 15.08 13.18 15.42
C PRO A 69 13.85 12.79 16.26
N ALA A 70 12.66 13.06 15.74
CA ALA A 70 11.41 12.66 16.41
C ALA A 70 11.18 11.15 16.33
N ALA A 71 11.56 10.51 15.22
CA ALA A 71 11.50 9.08 15.03
C ALA A 71 12.45 8.37 16.02
N ASP A 72 13.66 8.87 16.21
CA ASP A 72 14.63 8.34 17.19
C ASP A 72 14.05 8.39 18.62
N PHE A 73 13.43 9.50 18.98
CA PHE A 73 12.79 9.65 20.30
C PHE A 73 11.65 8.64 20.52
N LEU A 74 10.90 8.30 19.48
CA LEU A 74 9.85 7.29 19.50
C LEU A 74 10.42 5.86 19.37
N GLY A 75 11.73 5.71 19.19
CA GLY A 75 12.41 4.42 19.04
C GLY A 75 12.16 3.74 17.70
N PHE A 76 11.86 4.52 16.66
CA PHE A 76 11.83 4.02 15.29
C PHE A 76 13.25 3.85 14.75
N PRO A 77 13.57 2.73 14.08
CA PRO A 77 14.81 2.62 13.32
C PRO A 77 14.84 3.68 12.22
N LYS A 78 15.95 4.41 12.09
CA LYS A 78 16.10 5.47 11.07
C LYS A 78 15.91 4.96 9.66
N GLU A 79 16.34 3.72 9.45
CA GLU A 79 16.31 3.03 8.16
C GLU A 79 14.90 2.85 7.62
N ILE A 80 13.87 2.78 8.49
CA ILE A 80 12.48 2.60 8.06
C ILE A 80 11.74 3.92 7.82
N VAL A 81 12.25 5.06 8.28
CA VAL A 81 11.58 6.37 8.15
C VAL A 81 11.23 6.70 6.70
N PRO A 82 12.15 6.54 5.72
CA PRO A 82 11.83 6.76 4.31
C PRO A 82 10.67 5.88 3.82
N MET A 83 10.63 4.62 4.27
CA MET A 83 9.58 3.69 3.90
C MET A 83 8.23 4.08 4.51
N VAL A 84 8.18 4.49 5.78
CA VAL A 84 6.95 4.98 6.45
C VAL A 84 6.36 6.16 5.69
N LEU A 85 7.19 7.11 5.25
CA LEU A 85 6.75 8.29 4.51
C LEU A 85 6.31 7.97 3.08
N LEU A 86 7.01 7.04 2.42
CA LEU A 86 6.72 6.70 1.03
C LEU A 86 5.55 5.72 0.89
N ARG A 87 5.27 4.92 1.90
CA ARG A 87 4.25 3.87 1.86
C ARG A 87 2.85 4.38 1.48
N PRO A 88 2.31 5.48 2.07
CA PRO A 88 1.02 6.02 1.67
C PRO A 88 0.98 6.53 0.22
N VAL A 89 2.14 6.87 -0.34
CA VAL A 89 2.28 7.55 -1.63
C VAL A 89 2.58 6.58 -2.76
N SER A 90 3.51 5.63 -2.56
CA SER A 90 4.00 4.73 -3.60
C SER A 90 4.24 3.31 -3.09
N GLY A 91 3.41 2.36 -3.55
CA GLY A 91 3.57 0.94 -3.24
C GLY A 91 4.87 0.37 -3.83
N SER A 92 5.17 0.63 -5.11
CA SER A 92 6.39 0.17 -5.76
C SER A 92 7.64 0.81 -5.15
N GLY A 93 7.59 2.10 -4.84
CA GLY A 93 8.68 2.80 -4.17
C GLY A 93 8.96 2.24 -2.78
N SER A 94 7.94 1.97 -1.98
CA SER A 94 8.13 1.36 -0.66
C SER A 94 8.65 -0.08 -0.73
N THR A 95 8.25 -0.84 -1.76
CA THR A 95 8.80 -2.18 -2.01
C THR A 95 10.28 -2.13 -2.39
N ALA A 96 10.68 -1.17 -3.20
CA ALA A 96 12.10 -0.96 -3.55
C ALA A 96 12.93 -0.60 -2.30
N LEU A 97 12.40 0.28 -1.42
CA LEU A 97 13.05 0.60 -0.14
C LEU A 97 13.13 -0.60 0.78
N LEU A 98 12.09 -1.45 0.83
CA LEU A 98 12.10 -2.70 1.59
C LEU A 98 13.20 -3.64 1.10
N THR A 99 13.34 -3.79 -0.22
CA THR A 99 14.39 -4.63 -0.81
C THR A 99 15.78 -4.11 -0.48
N ALA A 100 16.01 -2.81 -0.65
CA ALA A 100 17.28 -2.18 -0.29
C ALA A 100 17.60 -2.36 1.21
N LEU A 101 16.60 -2.21 2.08
CA LEU A 101 16.77 -2.40 3.52
C LEU A 101 17.11 -3.86 3.87
N TYR A 102 16.59 -4.84 3.13
CA TYR A 102 16.98 -6.24 3.30
C TYR A 102 18.42 -6.51 2.85
N GLU A 103 18.89 -5.83 1.79
CA GLU A 103 20.28 -5.92 1.32
C GLU A 103 21.25 -5.28 2.31
N ASP A 104 20.87 -4.14 2.91
CA ASP A 104 21.73 -3.37 3.82
C ASP A 104 21.78 -3.96 5.25
N CYS A 105 20.63 -4.28 5.81
CA CYS A 105 20.49 -4.66 7.21
C CYS A 105 20.14 -6.15 7.42
N GLY A 106 19.65 -6.82 6.38
CA GLY A 106 19.10 -8.18 6.46
C GLY A 106 17.62 -8.22 6.87
N PRO A 107 16.85 -9.22 6.38
CA PRO A 107 15.42 -9.36 6.66
C PRO A 107 15.13 -9.69 8.14
N ASP A 108 16.07 -10.33 8.83
CA ASP A 108 15.95 -10.75 10.24
C ASP A 108 16.40 -9.70 11.23
N SER A 109 16.99 -8.59 10.78
CA SER A 109 17.31 -7.44 11.62
C SER A 109 16.04 -6.81 12.20
N PHE A 110 16.18 -6.03 13.28
CA PHE A 110 15.05 -5.32 13.86
C PHE A 110 14.35 -4.41 12.82
N ALA A 111 15.13 -3.63 12.05
CA ALA A 111 14.63 -2.78 10.98
C ALA A 111 13.95 -3.58 9.86
N GLY A 112 14.55 -4.70 9.43
CA GLY A 112 13.99 -5.59 8.40
C GLY A 112 12.65 -6.19 8.81
N ARG A 113 12.53 -6.67 10.04
CA ARG A 113 11.27 -7.22 10.59
C ARG A 113 10.19 -6.14 10.72
N VAL A 114 10.54 -4.95 11.22
CA VAL A 114 9.59 -3.82 11.32
C VAL A 114 9.09 -3.41 9.93
N ALA A 115 9.99 -3.28 8.96
CA ALA A 115 9.64 -2.96 7.58
C ALA A 115 8.74 -4.02 6.94
N SER A 116 8.99 -5.32 7.23
CA SER A 116 8.16 -6.43 6.77
C SER A 116 6.73 -6.36 7.32
N VAL A 117 6.60 -6.12 8.62
CA VAL A 117 5.29 -5.97 9.27
C VAL A 117 4.56 -4.75 8.72
N LEU A 118 5.25 -3.62 8.57
CA LEU A 118 4.68 -2.41 7.99
C LEU A 118 4.21 -2.64 6.54
N ALA A 119 5.02 -3.30 5.71
CA ALA A 119 4.64 -3.62 4.34
C ALA A 119 3.39 -4.51 4.24
N GLY A 120 3.23 -5.44 5.19
CA GLY A 120 2.09 -6.35 5.23
C GLY A 120 0.83 -5.77 5.88
N SER A 121 0.95 -4.73 6.71
CA SER A 121 -0.15 -4.15 7.50
C SER A 121 -0.70 -2.83 6.94
N SER A 122 -0.08 -2.25 5.93
CA SER A 122 -0.47 -0.96 5.35
C SER A 122 -0.62 -1.05 3.84
N GLU A 123 -1.36 -0.09 3.26
CA GLU A 123 -1.61 0.03 1.82
C GLU A 123 -1.18 1.41 1.30
N THR A 124 -1.19 1.56 -0.03
CA THR A 124 -0.87 2.83 -0.68
C THR A 124 -2.09 3.75 -0.65
N THR A 125 -2.23 4.52 0.42
CA THR A 125 -3.41 5.33 0.73
C THR A 125 -3.83 6.27 -0.40
N PHE A 126 -2.89 7.05 -0.97
CA PHE A 126 -3.23 7.97 -2.06
C PHE A 126 -3.70 7.25 -3.32
N TYR A 127 -3.07 6.11 -3.64
CA TYR A 127 -3.50 5.28 -4.76
C TYR A 127 -4.89 4.70 -4.51
N ALA A 128 -5.15 4.14 -3.34
CA ALA A 128 -6.46 3.58 -2.97
C ALA A 128 -7.56 4.65 -3.05
N VAL A 129 -7.32 5.84 -2.48
CA VAL A 129 -8.26 6.95 -2.54
C VAL A 129 -8.51 7.38 -3.99
N ALA A 130 -7.46 7.57 -4.80
CA ALA A 130 -7.61 7.97 -6.20
C ALA A 130 -8.38 6.93 -7.02
N MET A 131 -8.08 5.65 -6.84
CA MET A 131 -8.74 4.54 -7.53
C MET A 131 -10.22 4.43 -7.17
N TYR A 132 -10.51 4.29 -5.87
CA TYR A 132 -11.89 4.02 -5.43
C TYR A 132 -12.79 5.24 -5.60
N PHE A 133 -12.40 6.42 -5.14
CA PHE A 133 -13.22 7.61 -5.29
C PHE A 133 -13.24 8.12 -6.73
N GLY A 134 -12.14 7.97 -7.47
CA GLY A 134 -12.07 8.32 -8.88
C GLY A 134 -13.01 7.48 -9.76
N SER A 135 -13.09 6.16 -9.53
CA SER A 135 -13.95 5.25 -10.31
C SER A 135 -15.43 5.56 -10.18
N ILE A 136 -15.87 6.01 -9.01
CA ILE A 136 -17.27 6.37 -8.72
C ILE A 136 -17.53 7.89 -8.78
N LYS A 137 -16.54 8.67 -9.24
CA LYS A 137 -16.62 10.14 -9.42
C LYS A 137 -17.00 10.91 -8.14
N VAL A 138 -16.64 10.39 -6.97
CA VAL A 138 -16.84 11.09 -5.70
C VAL A 138 -15.77 12.17 -5.55
N LYS A 139 -16.21 13.44 -5.50
CA LYS A 139 -15.31 14.61 -5.38
C LYS A 139 -15.01 15.00 -3.92
N LYS A 140 -15.92 14.69 -3.00
CA LYS A 140 -15.79 15.07 -1.58
C LYS A 140 -15.45 13.85 -0.74
N ILE A 141 -14.17 13.64 -0.49
CA ILE A 141 -13.67 12.53 0.33
C ILE A 141 -13.71 12.79 1.84
N ARG A 142 -14.15 14.01 2.25
CA ARG A 142 -14.31 14.41 3.66
C ARG A 142 -13.09 14.05 4.52
N HIS A 143 -13.32 13.25 5.56
CA HIS A 143 -12.29 12.83 6.53
C HIS A 143 -11.52 11.58 6.12
N THR A 144 -11.83 10.98 4.96
CA THR A 144 -11.23 9.69 4.55
C THR A 144 -9.71 9.76 4.49
N LEU A 145 -9.15 10.81 3.90
CA LEU A 145 -7.70 10.94 3.78
C LEU A 145 -7.03 11.07 5.16
N VAL A 146 -7.60 11.89 6.04
CA VAL A 146 -7.06 12.08 7.40
C VAL A 146 -7.14 10.78 8.19
N ALA A 147 -8.27 10.09 8.14
CA ALA A 147 -8.46 8.81 8.82
C ALA A 147 -7.48 7.73 8.29
N ALA A 148 -7.27 7.68 6.98
CA ALA A 148 -6.34 6.74 6.36
C ALA A 148 -4.88 7.02 6.74
N LEU A 149 -4.44 8.29 6.74
CA LEU A 149 -3.09 8.65 7.17
C LEU A 149 -2.87 8.39 8.67
N LEU A 150 -3.89 8.58 9.51
CA LEU A 150 -3.82 8.19 10.92
C LEU A 150 -3.72 6.66 11.08
N ALA A 151 -4.42 5.89 10.25
CA ALA A 151 -4.30 4.44 10.23
C ALA A 151 -2.90 3.99 9.78
N ASP A 152 -2.32 4.62 8.73
CA ASP A 152 -0.94 4.35 8.29
C ASP A 152 0.08 4.66 9.39
N PHE A 153 -0.07 5.78 10.08
CA PHE A 153 0.77 6.14 11.23
C PHE A 153 0.63 5.11 12.36
N THR A 154 -0.61 4.72 12.67
CA THR A 154 -0.87 3.67 13.68
C THR A 154 -0.24 2.35 13.28
N ALA A 155 -0.35 1.94 12.01
CA ALA A 155 0.30 0.73 11.49
C ALA A 155 1.82 0.80 11.66
N ALA A 156 2.44 1.95 11.39
CA ALA A 156 3.88 2.14 11.60
C ALA A 156 4.28 1.97 13.08
N VAL A 157 3.57 2.63 14.00
CA VAL A 157 3.82 2.50 15.44
C VAL A 157 3.63 1.07 15.91
N MET A 158 2.53 0.44 15.52
CA MET A 158 2.22 -0.94 15.90
C MET A 158 3.21 -1.95 15.32
N SER A 159 3.77 -1.69 14.14
CA SER A 159 4.82 -2.53 13.56
C SER A 159 6.07 -2.57 14.44
N VAL A 160 6.52 -1.40 14.94
CA VAL A 160 7.65 -1.30 15.87
C VAL A 160 7.34 -2.01 17.18
N LEU A 161 6.16 -1.74 17.77
CA LEU A 161 5.77 -2.35 19.04
C LEU A 161 5.63 -3.87 18.95
N THR A 162 5.01 -4.36 17.88
CA THR A 162 4.82 -5.81 17.66
C THR A 162 6.16 -6.53 17.54
N VAL A 163 7.09 -6.00 16.75
CA VAL A 163 8.40 -6.61 16.59
C VAL A 163 9.18 -6.58 17.90
N ARG A 164 9.13 -5.49 18.66
CA ARG A 164 9.76 -5.42 19.99
C ARG A 164 9.19 -6.44 20.97
N LEU A 165 7.87 -6.62 20.99
CA LEU A 165 7.20 -7.55 21.90
C LEU A 165 7.48 -9.01 21.56
N ILE A 166 7.56 -9.36 20.28
CA ILE A 166 7.71 -10.75 19.83
C ILE A 166 9.19 -11.17 19.77
N PHE A 167 10.07 -10.29 19.28
CA PHE A 167 11.47 -10.62 18.99
C PHE A 167 12.47 -9.92 19.91
N GLY A 168 12.03 -8.99 20.76
CA GLY A 168 12.93 -8.17 21.57
C GLY A 168 13.64 -7.08 20.74
N GLN A 169 14.68 -6.49 21.36
CA GLN A 169 15.54 -5.48 20.69
C GLN A 169 16.86 -6.11 20.20
N SER A 170 16.81 -7.35 19.79
CA SER A 170 18.01 -8.03 19.27
C SER A 170 18.18 -7.77 17.78
#